data_685dde8d9cde765001b03fc4b4dc5a82
#
_entry.id   685dde8d9cde765001b03fc4b4dc5a82
#
_cell.length_a   1.000
_cell.length_b   1.000
_cell.length_c   1.000
_cell.angle_alpha   90.00
_cell.angle_beta   90.00
_cell.angle_gamma   90.00
#
_symmetry.space_group_name_H-M   'P 1'
#
loop_
_entity.id
_entity.type
_entity.pdbx_description
1 polymer ?
#
loop_
_entity_poly.entity_id
_entity_poly.type
_entity_poly.pdbx_seq_one_letter_code
_entity_poly.pdbx_strand_id
1 'polypeptide(L)'
;SARFALLTPVVKAWCTELAQELSSLGVQIHGGMGFIEETGAAQHFRDARITTIYEGTTGIQAQDLVGRKVIKDSGKAMASLISEMPEVCKEINALDDDKFNSLEHHYSIALSALEEATQWLLENYQSDANAPGSVAVNFMMLMGTVCGGWQMAKAALISSAKIQSGADDIDFY
;
A
#
# COMPACT_ATOMS: atom_id res chain seq x y z
N SER A 1 3.29 16.28 10.38
CA SER A 1 2.30 15.59 11.21
C SER A 1 2.75 14.14 11.42
N ALA A 2 2.23 13.47 12.46
CA ALA A 2 2.56 12.06 12.77
C ALA A 2 2.20 11.13 11.59
N ARG A 3 1.07 11.38 10.92
CA ARG A 3 0.64 10.64 9.72
C ARG A 3 1.67 10.73 8.58
N PHE A 4 2.18 11.93 8.30
CA PHE A 4 3.20 12.11 7.27
C PHE A 4 4.45 11.28 7.59
N ALA A 5 4.94 11.36 8.83
CA ALA A 5 6.10 10.60 9.28
C ALA A 5 5.87 9.08 9.20
N LEU A 6 4.65 8.61 9.50
CA LEU A 6 4.26 7.19 9.42
C LEU A 6 4.23 6.69 7.97
N LEU A 7 3.67 7.46 7.04
CA LEU A 7 3.49 7.04 5.66
C LEU A 7 4.75 7.19 4.79
N THR A 8 5.70 8.05 5.17
CA THR A 8 6.94 8.29 4.38
C THR A 8 7.69 7.00 4.05
N PRO A 9 8.04 6.11 5.01
CA PRO A 9 8.74 4.86 4.70
C PRO A 9 7.90 3.92 3.85
N VAL A 10 6.58 3.89 4.03
CA VAL A 10 5.67 3.06 3.24
C VAL A 10 5.65 3.53 1.79
N VAL A 11 5.41 4.83 1.56
CA VAL A 11 5.38 5.39 0.20
C VAL A 11 6.71 5.16 -0.51
N LYS A 12 7.83 5.42 0.17
CA LYS A 12 9.16 5.22 -0.43
C LYS A 12 9.36 3.75 -0.81
N ALA A 13 9.20 2.82 0.12
CA ALA A 13 9.61 1.44 -0.11
C ALA A 13 8.55 0.63 -0.89
N TRP A 14 7.27 0.72 -0.53
CA TRP A 14 6.21 -0.01 -1.22
C TRP A 14 6.06 0.42 -2.68
N CYS A 15 6.06 1.73 -2.97
CA CYS A 15 5.96 2.21 -4.35
C CYS A 15 7.17 1.82 -5.19
N THR A 16 8.38 1.81 -4.61
CA THR A 16 9.58 1.45 -5.37
C THR A 16 9.69 -0.06 -5.62
N GLU A 17 9.23 -0.91 -4.70
CA GLU A 17 9.12 -2.35 -4.94
C GLU A 17 8.08 -2.65 -6.02
N LEU A 18 6.91 -2.00 -5.98
CA LEU A 18 5.92 -2.12 -7.05
C LEU A 18 6.45 -1.62 -8.40
N ALA A 19 7.20 -0.52 -8.42
CA ALA A 19 7.81 -0.01 -9.66
C ALA A 19 8.77 -1.03 -10.26
N GLN A 20 9.54 -1.75 -9.42
CA GLN A 20 10.44 -2.81 -9.87
C GLN A 20 9.66 -4.00 -10.44
N GLU A 21 8.60 -4.43 -9.79
CA GLU A 21 7.73 -5.52 -10.25
C GLU A 21 7.03 -5.15 -11.57
N LEU A 22 6.38 -3.98 -11.62
CA LEU A 22 5.63 -3.52 -12.79
C LEU A 22 6.52 -3.29 -14.01
N SER A 23 7.72 -2.75 -13.82
CA SER A 23 8.68 -2.59 -14.92
C SER A 23 9.20 -3.93 -15.45
N SER A 24 9.37 -4.93 -14.57
CA SER A 24 9.68 -6.32 -14.96
C SER A 24 8.54 -6.93 -15.78
N LEU A 25 7.30 -6.77 -15.35
CA LEU A 25 6.11 -7.20 -16.09
C LEU A 25 6.01 -6.48 -17.44
N GLY A 26 6.38 -5.20 -17.50
CA GLY A 26 6.47 -4.42 -18.74
C GLY A 26 7.42 -5.07 -19.75
N VAL A 27 8.61 -5.49 -19.31
CA VAL A 27 9.55 -6.25 -20.18
C VAL A 27 8.91 -7.55 -20.65
N GLN A 28 8.22 -8.28 -19.75
CA GLN A 28 7.56 -9.55 -20.08
C GLN A 28 6.45 -9.38 -21.13
N ILE A 29 5.64 -8.33 -21.04
CA ILE A 29 4.55 -8.04 -21.98
C ILE A 29 5.10 -7.77 -23.38
N HIS A 30 6.25 -7.08 -23.49
CA HIS A 30 6.93 -6.84 -24.77
C HIS A 30 7.63 -8.07 -25.34
N GLY A 31 7.70 -9.17 -24.59
CA GLY A 31 8.39 -10.42 -25.00
C GLY A 31 9.88 -10.19 -25.23
N GLY A 32 10.47 -10.87 -26.23
CA GLY A 32 11.89 -10.71 -26.56
C GLY A 32 12.29 -9.28 -26.91
N MET A 33 11.38 -8.52 -27.48
CA MET A 33 11.60 -7.10 -27.79
C MET A 33 11.75 -6.24 -26.53
N GLY A 34 11.09 -6.61 -25.42
CA GLY A 34 11.21 -5.91 -24.13
C GLY A 34 12.61 -5.98 -23.52
N PHE A 35 13.39 -6.99 -23.89
CA PHE A 35 14.74 -7.18 -23.36
C PHE A 35 15.81 -6.31 -24.08
N ILE A 36 15.56 -5.94 -25.34
CA ILE A 36 16.51 -5.14 -26.11
C ILE A 36 16.36 -3.65 -25.85
N GLU A 37 17.44 -2.88 -26.04
CA GLU A 37 17.50 -1.45 -25.72
C GLU A 37 16.53 -0.59 -26.54
N GLU A 38 16.32 -0.95 -27.81
CA GLU A 38 15.57 -0.15 -28.78
C GLU A 38 14.11 0.06 -28.42
N THR A 39 13.51 -0.83 -27.63
CA THR A 39 12.11 -0.68 -27.17
C THR A 39 11.96 0.21 -25.95
N GLY A 40 13.03 0.47 -25.20
CA GLY A 40 13.03 1.26 -23.97
C GLY A 40 12.50 0.55 -22.74
N ALA A 41 11.80 -0.58 -22.86
CA ALA A 41 11.25 -1.32 -21.71
C ALA A 41 12.35 -1.79 -20.73
N ALA A 42 13.46 -2.29 -21.26
CA ALA A 42 14.61 -2.69 -20.46
C ALA A 42 15.25 -1.52 -19.68
N GLN A 43 15.23 -0.30 -20.22
CA GLN A 43 15.71 0.89 -19.53
C GLN A 43 14.84 1.20 -18.30
N HIS A 44 13.52 1.19 -18.44
CA HIS A 44 12.61 1.42 -17.30
C HIS A 44 12.84 0.41 -16.17
N PHE A 45 13.06 -0.86 -16.51
CA PHE A 45 13.37 -1.90 -15.52
C PHE A 45 14.69 -1.63 -14.77
N ARG A 46 15.76 -1.26 -15.48
CA ARG A 46 17.05 -0.91 -14.87
C ARG A 46 16.95 0.34 -13.99
N ASP A 47 16.28 1.37 -14.49
CA ASP A 47 16.17 2.65 -13.78
C ASP A 47 15.29 2.52 -12.52
N ALA A 48 14.26 1.67 -12.56
CA ALA A 48 13.47 1.36 -11.38
C ALA A 48 14.30 0.72 -10.26
N ARG A 49 15.33 -0.07 -10.59
CA ARG A 49 16.10 -0.83 -9.62
C ARG A 49 16.81 0.02 -8.56
N ILE A 50 17.37 1.17 -8.95
CA ILE A 50 18.07 2.04 -8.00
C ILE A 50 17.13 2.61 -6.93
N THR A 51 15.85 2.75 -7.23
CA THR A 51 14.89 3.37 -6.32
C THR A 51 14.64 2.56 -5.05
N THR A 52 14.83 1.25 -5.07
CA THR A 52 14.74 0.38 -3.88
C THR A 52 16.02 0.37 -3.03
N ILE A 53 17.10 1.00 -3.51
CA ILE A 53 18.44 0.95 -2.90
C ILE A 53 18.79 2.28 -2.25
N TYR A 54 18.69 3.41 -2.96
CA TYR A 54 19.13 4.72 -2.47
C TYR A 54 18.16 5.31 -1.42
N GLU A 55 18.63 6.28 -0.65
CA GLU A 55 17.86 6.94 0.42
C GLU A 55 17.25 5.97 1.45
N GLY A 56 17.98 4.92 1.74
CA GLY A 56 17.54 3.83 2.61
C GLY A 56 16.87 2.71 1.81
N THR A 57 17.45 1.51 1.94
CA THR A 57 16.88 0.32 1.29
C THR A 57 15.49 -0.01 1.84
N THR A 58 14.76 -0.86 1.12
CA THR A 58 13.45 -1.38 1.57
C THR A 58 13.48 -1.89 3.01
N GLY A 59 14.51 -2.65 3.40
CA GLY A 59 14.67 -3.13 4.77
C GLY A 59 14.90 -2.01 5.79
N ILE A 60 15.69 -0.97 5.46
CA ILE A 60 15.92 0.19 6.33
C ILE A 60 14.61 0.99 6.52
N GLN A 61 13.84 1.20 5.47
CA GLN A 61 12.54 1.86 5.55
C GLN A 61 11.54 1.05 6.40
N ALA A 62 11.54 -0.27 6.24
CA ALA A 62 10.69 -1.15 7.02
C ALA A 62 11.05 -1.13 8.53
N GLN A 63 12.34 -1.13 8.85
CA GLN A 63 12.81 -1.00 10.24
C GLN A 63 12.48 0.37 10.84
N ASP A 64 12.60 1.45 10.05
CA ASP A 64 12.19 2.79 10.48
C ASP A 64 10.68 2.83 10.77
N LEU A 65 9.86 2.25 9.88
CA LEU A 65 8.42 2.14 10.08
C LEU A 65 8.09 1.44 11.40
N VAL A 66 8.56 0.20 11.56
CA VAL A 66 8.20 -0.63 12.70
C VAL A 66 8.76 -0.06 14.01
N GLY A 67 10.08 0.22 14.05
CA GLY A 67 10.74 0.62 15.29
C GLY A 67 10.42 2.06 15.70
N ARG A 68 10.53 3.00 14.76
CA ARG A 68 10.49 4.44 15.07
C ARG A 68 9.11 5.06 14.89
N LYS A 69 8.24 4.50 14.03
CA LYS A 69 6.92 5.09 13.71
C LYS A 69 5.76 4.34 14.38
N VAL A 70 5.90 3.03 14.59
CA VAL A 70 4.85 2.22 15.25
C VAL A 70 5.18 1.98 16.71
N ILE A 71 6.28 1.29 17.03
CA ILE A 71 6.59 0.89 18.40
C ILE A 71 6.89 2.09 19.30
N LYS A 72 7.70 3.05 18.84
CA LYS A 72 8.15 4.18 19.66
C LYS A 72 7.01 5.09 20.13
N ASP A 73 5.93 5.23 19.35
CA ASP A 73 4.76 6.02 19.73
C ASP A 73 3.61 5.15 20.31
N SER A 74 3.90 3.88 20.59
CA SER A 74 2.94 2.92 21.10
C SER A 74 1.72 2.74 20.19
N GLY A 75 1.92 2.81 18.88
CA GLY A 75 0.88 2.60 17.86
C GLY A 75 -0.11 3.74 17.69
N LYS A 76 0.09 4.91 18.30
CA LYS A 76 -0.88 6.02 18.27
C LYS A 76 -1.14 6.54 16.85
N ALA A 77 -0.08 6.72 16.05
CA ALA A 77 -0.21 7.16 14.67
C ALA A 77 -0.91 6.11 13.80
N MET A 78 -0.62 4.83 14.02
CA MET A 78 -1.30 3.72 13.34
C MET A 78 -2.78 3.66 13.71
N ALA A 79 -3.13 3.70 14.98
CA ALA A 79 -4.51 3.68 15.45
C ALA A 79 -5.32 4.85 14.86
N SER A 80 -4.72 6.06 14.82
CA SER A 80 -5.36 7.21 14.19
C SER A 80 -5.60 7.02 12.69
N LEU A 81 -4.66 6.41 11.96
CA LEU A 81 -4.82 6.12 10.54
C LEU A 81 -5.87 5.04 10.30
N ILE A 82 -5.76 3.92 11.01
CA ILE A 82 -6.66 2.77 10.89
C ILE A 82 -8.11 3.16 11.24
N SER A 83 -8.33 4.03 12.23
CA SER A 83 -9.69 4.42 12.63
C SER A 83 -10.52 5.12 11.53
N GLU A 84 -9.87 5.65 10.49
CA GLU A 84 -10.54 6.29 9.35
C GLU A 84 -10.90 5.30 8.23
N MET A 85 -10.22 4.16 8.19
CA MET A 85 -10.32 3.21 7.06
C MET A 85 -11.66 2.47 6.96
N PRO A 86 -12.34 2.09 8.07
CA PRO A 86 -13.63 1.42 7.99
C PRO A 86 -14.76 2.25 7.36
N GLU A 87 -14.60 3.57 7.29
CA GLU A 87 -15.65 4.42 6.70
C GLU A 87 -15.91 4.09 5.23
N VAL A 88 -14.87 3.76 4.47
CA VAL A 88 -15.03 3.36 3.06
C VAL A 88 -15.87 2.09 2.90
N CYS A 89 -15.77 1.13 3.83
CA CYS A 89 -16.62 -0.07 3.84
C CYS A 89 -18.09 0.29 4.06
N LYS A 90 -18.38 1.22 4.98
CA LYS A 90 -19.76 1.70 5.22
C LYS A 90 -20.33 2.40 4.00
N GLU A 91 -19.53 3.26 3.35
CA GLU A 91 -19.95 3.96 2.14
C GLU A 91 -20.22 2.98 0.99
N ILE A 92 -19.37 1.95 0.82
CA ILE A 92 -19.56 0.89 -0.18
C ILE A 92 -20.87 0.13 0.10
N ASN A 93 -21.08 -0.31 1.34
CA ASN A 93 -22.29 -1.05 1.70
C ASN A 93 -23.58 -0.22 1.54
N ALA A 94 -23.49 1.09 1.63
CA ALA A 94 -24.62 1.99 1.41
C ALA A 94 -25.02 2.14 -0.07
N LEU A 95 -24.15 1.73 -1.02
CA LEU A 95 -24.48 1.77 -2.45
C LEU A 95 -25.48 0.68 -2.88
N ASP A 96 -25.58 -0.41 -2.12
CA ASP A 96 -26.42 -1.59 -2.44
C ASP A 96 -26.19 -2.09 -3.89
N ASP A 97 -24.91 -2.12 -4.32
CA ASP A 97 -24.47 -2.53 -5.66
C ASP A 97 -23.52 -3.73 -5.56
N ASP A 98 -23.96 -4.87 -6.07
CA ASP A 98 -23.22 -6.13 -6.05
C ASP A 98 -21.79 -6.04 -6.62
N LYS A 99 -21.55 -5.06 -7.52
CA LYS A 99 -20.20 -4.83 -8.07
C LYS A 99 -19.17 -4.45 -7.00
N PHE A 100 -19.63 -3.83 -5.92
CA PHE A 100 -18.79 -3.39 -4.83
C PHE A 100 -18.65 -4.39 -3.68
N ASN A 101 -19.52 -5.42 -3.62
CA ASN A 101 -19.49 -6.41 -2.54
C ASN A 101 -18.15 -7.14 -2.43
N SER A 102 -17.53 -7.51 -3.56
CA SER A 102 -16.21 -8.14 -3.58
C SER A 102 -15.11 -7.20 -3.10
N LEU A 103 -15.18 -5.92 -3.45
CA LEU A 103 -14.22 -4.91 -3.01
C LEU A 103 -14.28 -4.73 -1.50
N GLU A 104 -15.46 -4.54 -0.93
CA GLU A 104 -15.66 -4.40 0.51
C GLU A 104 -15.17 -5.64 1.27
N HIS A 105 -15.56 -6.83 0.82
CA HIS A 105 -15.17 -8.08 1.47
C HIS A 105 -13.65 -8.26 1.54
N HIS A 106 -12.94 -8.07 0.42
CA HIS A 106 -11.48 -8.22 0.41
C HIS A 106 -10.78 -7.12 1.18
N TYR A 107 -11.29 -5.89 1.10
CA TYR A 107 -10.71 -4.77 1.81
C TYR A 107 -10.88 -4.90 3.34
N SER A 108 -12.04 -5.34 3.82
CA SER A 108 -12.29 -5.55 5.25
C SER A 108 -11.37 -6.64 5.85
N ILE A 109 -11.14 -7.73 5.11
CA ILE A 109 -10.17 -8.77 5.50
C ILE A 109 -8.75 -8.21 5.58
N ALA A 110 -8.34 -7.44 4.57
CA ALA A 110 -7.00 -6.85 4.54
C ALA A 110 -6.79 -5.83 5.66
N LEU A 111 -7.81 -5.05 5.99
CA LEU A 111 -7.80 -4.11 7.11
C LEU A 111 -7.67 -4.85 8.45
N SER A 112 -8.47 -5.89 8.70
CA SER A 112 -8.33 -6.75 9.89
C SER A 112 -6.93 -7.32 10.02
N ALA A 113 -6.34 -7.81 8.93
CA ALA A 113 -4.98 -8.33 8.95
C ALA A 113 -3.94 -7.26 9.35
N LEU A 114 -4.13 -6.00 8.91
CA LEU A 114 -3.25 -4.89 9.31
C LEU A 114 -3.43 -4.54 10.79
N GLU A 115 -4.64 -4.56 11.31
CA GLU A 115 -4.94 -4.35 12.73
C GLU A 115 -4.29 -5.43 13.60
N GLU A 116 -4.48 -6.69 13.26
CA GLU A 116 -3.89 -7.84 13.97
C GLU A 116 -2.36 -7.80 13.93
N ALA A 117 -1.76 -7.51 12.79
CA ALA A 117 -0.31 -7.38 12.66
C ALA A 117 0.25 -6.22 13.47
N THR A 118 -0.47 -5.09 13.53
CA THR A 118 -0.09 -3.94 14.36
C THR A 118 -0.14 -4.29 15.84
N GLN A 119 -1.21 -4.95 16.27
CA GLN A 119 -1.36 -5.40 17.65
C GLN A 119 -0.25 -6.38 18.04
N TRP A 120 0.04 -7.35 17.16
CA TRP A 120 1.12 -8.32 17.39
C TRP A 120 2.48 -7.64 17.59
N LEU A 121 2.81 -6.63 16.78
CA LEU A 121 4.06 -5.87 16.94
C LEU A 121 4.13 -5.20 18.32
N LEU A 122 3.04 -4.58 18.76
CA LEU A 122 2.99 -3.85 20.03
C LEU A 122 3.04 -4.78 21.25
N GLU A 123 2.58 -6.02 21.14
CA GLU A 123 2.60 -7.01 22.20
C GLU A 123 3.96 -7.71 22.32
N ASN A 124 4.63 -7.96 21.21
CA ASN A 124 5.79 -8.84 21.18
C ASN A 124 7.15 -8.13 21.22
N TYR A 125 7.24 -6.81 20.96
CA TYR A 125 8.54 -6.11 20.89
C TYR A 125 9.31 -6.09 22.22
N GLN A 126 8.62 -6.23 23.35
CA GLN A 126 9.27 -6.25 24.68
C GLN A 126 9.82 -7.63 25.04
N SER A 127 9.19 -8.70 24.57
CA SER A 127 9.57 -10.08 24.85
C SER A 127 10.70 -10.59 23.97
N ASP A 128 10.74 -10.14 22.71
CA ASP A 128 11.80 -10.45 21.75
C ASP A 128 12.16 -9.21 20.92
N ALA A 129 13.32 -8.65 21.18
CA ALA A 129 13.80 -7.45 20.48
C ALA A 129 14.03 -7.65 18.97
N ASN A 130 14.18 -8.90 18.50
CA ASN A 130 14.40 -9.23 17.10
C ASN A 130 13.09 -9.49 16.35
N ALA A 131 12.00 -9.86 17.03
CA ALA A 131 10.72 -10.21 16.42
C ALA A 131 10.18 -9.10 15.49
N PRO A 132 10.13 -7.82 15.90
CA PRO A 132 9.66 -6.75 15.02
C PRO A 132 10.50 -6.59 13.74
N GLY A 133 11.82 -6.73 13.87
CA GLY A 133 12.75 -6.63 12.73
C GLY A 133 12.57 -7.75 11.71
N SER A 134 12.26 -8.96 12.17
CA SER A 134 12.08 -10.13 11.30
C SER A 134 10.84 -10.04 10.39
N VAL A 135 9.82 -9.30 10.80
CA VAL A 135 8.55 -9.13 10.04
C VAL A 135 8.40 -7.76 9.40
N ALA A 136 9.37 -6.86 9.62
CA ALA A 136 9.23 -5.44 9.27
C ALA A 136 8.91 -5.20 7.78
N VAL A 137 9.56 -5.91 6.86
CA VAL A 137 9.31 -5.77 5.41
C VAL A 137 7.91 -6.25 5.08
N ASN A 138 7.49 -7.42 5.58
CA ASN A 138 6.16 -7.95 5.32
C ASN A 138 5.07 -7.04 5.89
N PHE A 139 5.26 -6.51 7.10
CA PHE A 139 4.36 -5.53 7.71
C PHE A 139 4.24 -4.26 6.85
N MET A 140 5.36 -3.73 6.38
CA MET A 140 5.37 -2.54 5.52
C MET A 140 4.65 -2.78 4.19
N MET A 141 4.87 -3.95 3.56
CA MET A 141 4.19 -4.33 2.32
C MET A 141 2.68 -4.50 2.54
N LEU A 142 2.26 -5.13 3.64
CA LEU A 142 0.86 -5.22 4.03
C LEU A 142 0.24 -3.82 4.20
N MET A 143 0.89 -2.95 4.97
CA MET A 143 0.42 -1.58 5.19
C MET A 143 0.30 -0.80 3.87
N GLY A 144 1.29 -0.92 2.96
CA GLY A 144 1.25 -0.29 1.65
C GLY A 144 0.06 -0.77 0.81
N THR A 145 -0.18 -2.08 0.80
CA THR A 145 -1.30 -2.70 0.08
C THR A 145 -2.66 -2.24 0.63
N VAL A 146 -2.82 -2.22 1.95
CA VAL A 146 -4.07 -1.76 2.59
C VAL A 146 -4.31 -0.28 2.36
N CYS A 147 -3.28 0.56 2.51
CA CYS A 147 -3.39 2.00 2.23
C CYS A 147 -3.69 2.29 0.75
N GLY A 148 -3.05 1.56 -0.17
CA GLY A 148 -3.32 1.63 -1.60
C GLY A 148 -4.76 1.23 -1.93
N GLY A 149 -5.20 0.09 -1.41
CA GLY A 149 -6.58 -0.39 -1.54
C GLY A 149 -7.61 0.61 -1.00
N TRP A 150 -7.32 1.24 0.15
CA TRP A 150 -8.15 2.30 0.70
C TRP A 150 -8.34 3.48 -0.25
N GLN A 151 -7.25 3.96 -0.88
CA GLN A 151 -7.34 5.06 -1.84
C GLN A 151 -8.07 4.65 -3.12
N MET A 152 -7.85 3.43 -3.61
CA MET A 152 -8.58 2.90 -4.78
C MET A 152 -10.06 2.72 -4.51
N ALA A 153 -10.44 2.26 -3.33
CA ALA A 153 -11.84 2.16 -2.91
C ALA A 153 -12.53 3.54 -2.88
N LYS A 154 -11.85 4.56 -2.33
CA LYS A 154 -12.35 5.95 -2.38
C LYS A 154 -12.49 6.46 -3.81
N ALA A 155 -11.52 6.18 -4.68
CA ALA A 155 -11.60 6.57 -6.09
C ALA A 155 -12.79 5.91 -6.78
N ALA A 156 -13.04 4.63 -6.52
CA ALA A 156 -14.19 3.90 -7.07
C ALA A 156 -15.53 4.49 -6.62
N LEU A 157 -15.66 4.87 -5.33
CA LEU A 157 -16.86 5.53 -4.81
C LEU A 157 -17.10 6.89 -5.50
N ILE A 158 -16.04 7.70 -5.64
CA ILE A 158 -16.14 9.01 -6.31
C ILE A 158 -16.52 8.82 -7.78
N SER A 159 -15.90 7.86 -8.47
CA SER A 159 -16.20 7.55 -9.88
C SER A 159 -17.65 7.09 -10.05
N SER A 160 -18.13 6.19 -9.20
CA SER A 160 -19.53 5.74 -9.21
C SER A 160 -20.51 6.91 -9.05
N ALA A 161 -20.27 7.79 -8.09
CA ALA A 161 -21.10 8.98 -7.88
C ALA A 161 -21.10 9.94 -9.08
N LYS A 162 -19.94 10.11 -9.74
CA LYS A 162 -19.80 10.93 -10.95
C LYS A 162 -20.56 10.36 -12.14
N ILE A 163 -20.44 9.05 -12.36
CA ILE A 163 -21.20 8.34 -13.42
C ILE A 163 -22.71 8.51 -13.20
N GLN A 164 -23.18 8.30 -11.97
CA GLN A 164 -24.59 8.43 -11.62
C GLN A 164 -25.11 9.87 -11.78
N SER A 165 -24.28 10.88 -11.54
CA SER A 165 -24.65 12.29 -11.71
C SER A 165 -24.60 12.77 -13.17
N GLY A 166 -24.23 11.92 -14.13
CA GLY A 166 -24.14 12.27 -15.55
C GLY A 166 -22.99 13.23 -15.87
N ALA A 167 -21.79 12.96 -15.31
CA ALA A 167 -20.60 13.74 -15.63
C ALA A 167 -20.31 13.75 -17.13
N ASP A 168 -19.83 14.87 -17.66
CA ASP A 168 -19.54 15.04 -19.10
C ASP A 168 -18.44 14.10 -19.62
N ASP A 169 -17.52 13.67 -18.78
CA ASP A 169 -16.38 12.80 -19.11
C ASP A 169 -16.53 11.42 -18.46
N ILE A 170 -17.63 10.74 -18.82
CA ILE A 170 -18.01 9.43 -18.25
C ILE A 170 -16.95 8.35 -18.55
N ASP A 171 -16.25 8.43 -19.67
CA ASP A 171 -15.21 7.48 -20.08
C ASP A 171 -13.96 7.56 -19.20
N PHE A 172 -13.80 8.66 -18.46
CA PHE A 172 -12.72 8.84 -17.48
C PHE A 172 -13.03 8.14 -16.15
N TYR A 173 -14.30 8.06 -15.74
CA TYR A 173 -14.73 7.50 -14.45
C TYR A 173 -15.15 6.05 -14.60
#